data_dca60d77d52f770f92448bfe4851af6f
#
_entry.id   dca60d77d52f770f92448bfe4851af6f
#
_cell.length_a   1.000
_cell.length_b   1.000
_cell.length_c   1.000
_cell.angle_alpha   90.00
_cell.angle_beta   90.00
_cell.angle_gamma   90.00
#
_symmetry.space_group_name_H-M   'P 1'
#
loop_
_entity.id
_entity.type
_entity.pdbx_description
1 polymer ?
#
loop_
_entity_poly.entity_id
_entity_poly.type
_entity_poly.pdbx_seq_one_letter_code
_entity_poly.pdbx_strand_id
1 'polypeptide(L)'
;MKRRLIQFVTTYFLFVLIFVLQKPIFMGYYHTLYNKVSWTDYFSVMGHGLPLDFSLAGYLTAIPGLLLIASVWIQPAVIRQIRRGYFMIIAILLSCIFIGDLGLYEYWGFRLDATPLFYLFSSPKDALASVSIWVVMAGLAAMAVYAALLYLIFYRVLIYQKQPVKIPFHRLSVSGVLLLATALLFIPIRGGFTVSTMNLSKAYFSSNQRLNHAAINPCFSLMESLSRQDNFDKQYRFMPAEEADKLFAELKDQPVAPTDSIPQLFTTERPNVILIILESFSSKLMETLGGESNVAINMDQFGREGVLFTHFFANSFRTDRGQAAIISGYPAQPTTSIMKYPKKTQHLPSIPGSLKKAGYDLQYYYGGDADFTNMRSYLIQAGIDNIVSDKDFPLSERLSKWGAHDHVVFNRLLDDLKQHTPQKPFMKILQTSSSHEPFEVPFRRLENPRLNAFAYADSCAGDFVRQFKETPLWKNTVIVLVPDHLGAYPQDIDNLTVDRYRIPLIFIGGAVKEPRQIGTYGSQIDIAATLLGQLGLPHEEFIFSKNMLNPNSPHFGFFTFPNAFGMMTPENEVVFNCESNSIVSDEGTHKGENLPKAKAYLQKLYDDLAKR
;
A
#
# COMPACT_ATOMS: atom_id res chain seq x y z
N MET A 1 15.53 34.25 -25.28
CA MET A 1 14.51 33.60 -24.47
C MET A 1 13.92 32.39 -25.18
N LYS A 2 13.20 32.53 -26.31
CA LYS A 2 12.49 31.45 -27.02
C LYS A 2 13.34 30.16 -27.23
N ARG A 3 14.59 30.27 -27.73
CA ARG A 3 15.46 29.12 -27.94
C ARG A 3 15.79 28.34 -26.64
N ARG A 4 15.99 29.03 -25.51
CA ARG A 4 16.26 28.39 -24.21
C ARG A 4 15.05 27.64 -23.68
N LEU A 5 13.87 28.23 -23.83
CA LEU A 5 12.61 27.56 -23.47
C LEU A 5 12.35 26.32 -24.34
N ILE A 6 12.58 26.44 -25.66
CA ILE A 6 12.47 25.28 -26.56
C ILE A 6 13.45 24.19 -26.12
N GLN A 7 14.71 24.52 -25.79
CA GLN A 7 15.66 23.54 -25.30
C GLN A 7 15.23 22.88 -24.00
N PHE A 8 14.67 23.66 -23.07
CA PHE A 8 14.14 23.14 -21.80
C PHE A 8 13.02 22.13 -22.05
N VAL A 9 12.00 22.54 -22.82
CA VAL A 9 10.86 21.68 -23.17
C VAL A 9 11.30 20.44 -23.93
N THR A 10 12.20 20.62 -24.93
CA THR A 10 12.73 19.48 -25.71
C THR A 10 13.49 18.51 -24.81
N THR A 11 14.26 18.99 -23.83
CA THR A 11 14.97 18.12 -22.88
C THR A 11 14.00 17.26 -22.08
N TYR A 12 12.96 17.88 -21.54
CA TYR A 12 11.95 17.19 -20.75
C TYR A 12 11.23 16.10 -21.56
N PHE A 13 10.69 16.46 -22.71
CA PHE A 13 9.94 15.51 -23.53
C PHE A 13 10.83 14.46 -24.21
N LEU A 14 12.12 14.74 -24.43
CA LEU A 14 13.05 13.73 -24.90
C LEU A 14 13.29 12.63 -23.85
N PHE A 15 13.44 12.99 -22.57
CA PHE A 15 13.51 12.01 -21.50
C PHE A 15 12.22 11.18 -21.40
N VAL A 16 11.06 11.85 -21.45
CA VAL A 16 9.76 11.14 -21.45
C VAL A 16 9.69 10.14 -22.60
N LEU A 17 10.04 10.57 -23.82
CA LEU A 17 10.02 9.70 -24.99
C LEU A 17 10.93 8.48 -24.84
N ILE A 18 12.15 8.67 -24.32
CA ILE A 18 13.09 7.57 -24.06
C ILE A 18 12.46 6.57 -23.10
N PHE A 19 11.88 7.02 -21.98
CA PHE A 19 11.25 6.14 -20.98
C PHE A 19 10.01 5.41 -21.52
N VAL A 20 9.19 6.11 -22.29
CA VAL A 20 8.02 5.49 -22.94
C VAL A 20 8.45 4.39 -23.90
N LEU A 21 9.51 4.62 -24.71
CA LEU A 21 10.02 3.63 -25.68
C LEU A 21 10.71 2.43 -25.00
N GLN A 22 11.25 2.58 -23.80
CA GLN A 22 11.84 1.48 -23.05
C GLN A 22 10.81 0.39 -22.70
N LYS A 23 9.53 0.74 -22.53
CA LYS A 23 8.46 -0.21 -22.16
C LYS A 23 8.19 -1.26 -23.25
N PRO A 24 7.90 -0.90 -24.51
CA PRO A 24 7.73 -1.90 -25.56
C PRO A 24 9.03 -2.68 -25.85
N ILE A 25 10.22 -2.08 -25.66
CA ILE A 25 11.50 -2.80 -25.76
C ILE A 25 11.58 -3.88 -24.66
N PHE A 26 11.23 -3.56 -23.42
CA PHE A 26 11.16 -4.52 -22.32
C PHE A 26 10.20 -5.66 -22.61
N MET A 27 8.97 -5.37 -23.05
CA MET A 27 7.97 -6.38 -23.40
C MET A 27 8.42 -7.25 -24.58
N GLY A 28 9.09 -6.65 -25.57
CA GLY A 28 9.65 -7.36 -26.72
C GLY A 28 10.81 -8.27 -26.35
N TYR A 29 11.67 -7.84 -25.43
CA TYR A 29 12.77 -8.67 -24.91
C TYR A 29 12.22 -9.92 -24.18
N TYR A 30 11.17 -9.75 -23.38
CA TYR A 30 10.47 -10.83 -22.68
C TYR A 30 9.24 -11.34 -23.45
N HIS A 31 9.31 -11.43 -24.79
CA HIS A 31 8.17 -11.81 -25.64
C HIS A 31 7.47 -13.10 -25.22
N THR A 32 8.19 -14.06 -24.65
CA THR A 32 7.62 -15.32 -24.13
C THR A 32 6.65 -15.09 -22.97
N LEU A 33 6.94 -14.10 -22.11
CA LEU A 33 6.09 -13.71 -20.99
C LEU A 33 4.88 -12.87 -21.44
N TYR A 34 4.98 -12.21 -22.60
CA TYR A 34 3.99 -11.29 -23.17
C TYR A 34 3.33 -11.83 -24.45
N ASN A 35 3.44 -13.14 -24.74
CA ASN A 35 2.93 -13.74 -25.98
C ASN A 35 1.40 -13.70 -26.12
N LYS A 36 0.66 -13.48 -25.03
CA LYS A 36 -0.82 -13.40 -25.01
C LYS A 36 -1.35 -11.97 -24.86
N VAL A 37 -0.49 -10.95 -24.89
CA VAL A 37 -0.91 -9.56 -24.77
C VAL A 37 -1.27 -8.96 -26.13
N SER A 38 -2.28 -8.10 -26.13
CA SER A 38 -2.76 -7.38 -27.31
C SER A 38 -1.98 -6.09 -27.57
N TRP A 39 -2.14 -5.50 -28.73
CA TRP A 39 -1.60 -4.17 -29.03
C TRP A 39 -2.16 -3.08 -28.09
N THR A 40 -3.41 -3.25 -27.64
CA THR A 40 -4.03 -2.34 -26.65
C THR A 40 -3.30 -2.39 -25.32
N ASP A 41 -2.77 -3.55 -24.91
CA ASP A 41 -1.99 -3.69 -23.67
C ASP A 41 -0.66 -2.94 -23.77
N TYR A 42 0.02 -2.93 -24.93
CA TYR A 42 1.22 -2.12 -25.13
C TYR A 42 0.94 -0.63 -24.92
N PHE A 43 -0.14 -0.12 -25.50
CA PHE A 43 -0.53 1.28 -25.30
C PHE A 43 -0.96 1.57 -23.87
N SER A 44 -1.66 0.64 -23.23
CA SER A 44 -2.04 0.76 -21.81
C SER A 44 -0.82 0.80 -20.90
N VAL A 45 0.17 -0.07 -21.12
CA VAL A 45 1.45 -0.06 -20.40
C VAL A 45 2.19 1.28 -20.57
N MET A 46 2.27 1.79 -21.80
CA MET A 46 2.89 3.10 -22.03
C MET A 46 2.12 4.22 -21.34
N GLY A 47 0.78 4.23 -21.44
CA GLY A 47 -0.07 5.27 -20.85
C GLY A 47 -0.02 5.28 -19.31
N HIS A 48 -0.19 4.12 -18.67
CA HIS A 48 -0.16 4.01 -17.21
C HIS A 48 1.23 4.19 -16.61
N GLY A 49 2.29 4.01 -17.39
CA GLY A 49 3.66 4.32 -16.97
C GLY A 49 4.04 5.80 -17.07
N LEU A 50 3.30 6.63 -17.83
CA LEU A 50 3.60 8.05 -18.04
C LEU A 50 3.79 8.86 -16.75
N PRO A 51 3.01 8.70 -15.68
CA PRO A 51 3.21 9.46 -14.45
C PRO A 51 4.63 9.31 -13.89
N LEU A 52 5.17 8.09 -13.85
CA LEU A 52 6.54 7.81 -13.39
C LEU A 52 7.57 8.39 -14.35
N ASP A 53 7.32 8.33 -15.67
CA ASP A 53 8.19 8.89 -16.70
C ASP A 53 8.25 10.41 -16.61
N PHE A 54 7.11 11.08 -16.42
CA PHE A 54 7.03 12.53 -16.21
C PHE A 54 7.79 12.96 -14.96
N SER A 55 7.64 12.22 -13.86
CA SER A 55 8.32 12.51 -12.61
C SER A 55 9.84 12.42 -12.79
N LEU A 56 10.32 11.31 -13.34
CA LEU A 56 11.77 11.09 -13.53
C LEU A 56 12.36 12.06 -14.56
N ALA A 57 11.64 12.35 -15.66
CA ALA A 57 12.04 13.37 -16.62
C ALA A 57 12.18 14.75 -15.96
N GLY A 58 11.31 15.06 -14.99
CA GLY A 58 11.40 16.26 -14.16
C GLY A 58 12.70 16.34 -13.37
N TYR A 59 13.06 15.28 -12.64
CA TYR A 59 14.34 15.20 -11.91
C TYR A 59 15.54 15.39 -12.85
N LEU A 60 15.56 14.68 -13.98
CA LEU A 60 16.68 14.76 -14.94
C LEU A 60 16.71 16.10 -15.70
N THR A 61 15.62 16.83 -15.82
CA THR A 61 15.57 18.12 -16.49
C THR A 61 15.92 19.27 -15.56
N ALA A 62 15.87 19.09 -14.24
CA ALA A 62 16.17 20.15 -13.27
C ALA A 62 17.60 20.72 -13.45
N ILE A 63 18.62 19.86 -13.57
CA ILE A 63 20.01 20.29 -13.80
C ILE A 63 20.18 21.02 -15.15
N PRO A 64 19.72 20.49 -16.29
CA PRO A 64 19.68 21.26 -17.55
C PRO A 64 18.95 22.59 -17.44
N GLY A 65 17.85 22.66 -16.68
CA GLY A 65 17.13 23.92 -16.39
C GLY A 65 18.02 24.95 -15.71
N LEU A 66 18.71 24.53 -14.64
CA LEU A 66 19.70 25.40 -13.94
C LEU A 66 20.86 25.80 -14.86
N LEU A 67 21.35 24.90 -15.70
CA LEU A 67 22.39 25.22 -16.69
C LEU A 67 21.91 26.21 -17.75
N LEU A 68 20.64 26.18 -18.14
CA LEU A 68 20.03 27.16 -19.04
C LEU A 68 19.92 28.54 -18.36
N ILE A 69 19.64 28.62 -17.06
CA ILE A 69 19.70 29.86 -16.29
C ILE A 69 21.15 30.37 -16.24
N ALA A 70 22.11 29.53 -15.89
CA ALA A 70 23.54 29.87 -15.88
C ALA A 70 24.03 30.35 -17.24
N SER A 71 23.48 29.82 -18.35
CA SER A 71 23.83 30.23 -19.71
C SER A 71 23.48 31.68 -20.07
N VAL A 72 22.68 32.37 -19.22
CA VAL A 72 22.39 33.80 -19.35
C VAL A 72 23.56 34.66 -18.88
N TRP A 73 24.39 34.11 -18.00
CA TRP A 73 25.47 34.81 -17.31
C TRP A 73 26.87 34.34 -17.69
N ILE A 74 27.00 33.06 -18.03
CA ILE A 74 28.26 32.36 -18.27
C ILE A 74 28.47 32.17 -19.79
N GLN A 75 29.73 32.16 -20.23
CA GLN A 75 30.10 31.97 -21.61
C GLN A 75 29.52 30.68 -22.22
N PRO A 76 28.96 30.72 -23.43
CA PRO A 76 28.29 29.59 -24.06
C PRO A 76 29.19 28.34 -24.22
N ALA A 77 30.50 28.52 -24.38
CA ALA A 77 31.46 27.41 -24.54
C ALA A 77 31.55 26.57 -23.24
N VAL A 78 31.65 27.22 -22.08
CA VAL A 78 31.68 26.56 -20.76
C VAL A 78 30.41 25.77 -20.49
N ILE A 79 29.24 26.42 -20.67
CA ILE A 79 27.95 25.75 -20.49
C ILE A 79 27.79 24.54 -21.42
N ARG A 80 28.26 24.64 -22.67
CA ARG A 80 28.24 23.52 -23.62
C ARG A 80 29.06 22.35 -23.12
N GLN A 81 30.26 22.61 -22.58
CA GLN A 81 31.12 21.57 -22.03
C GLN A 81 30.48 20.86 -20.83
N ILE A 82 29.93 21.64 -19.89
CA ILE A 82 29.23 21.08 -18.73
C ILE A 82 28.01 20.23 -19.19
N ARG A 83 27.22 20.72 -20.13
CA ARG A 83 26.10 19.95 -20.71
C ARG A 83 26.55 18.65 -21.40
N ARG A 84 27.67 18.65 -22.08
CA ARG A 84 28.24 17.43 -22.67
C ARG A 84 28.57 16.40 -21.61
N GLY A 85 29.25 16.81 -20.53
CA GLY A 85 29.55 15.95 -19.38
C GLY A 85 28.29 15.40 -18.73
N TYR A 86 27.30 16.27 -18.45
CA TYR A 86 26.03 15.87 -17.85
C TYR A 86 25.30 14.81 -18.68
N PHE A 87 25.06 15.06 -19.96
CA PHE A 87 24.33 14.12 -20.82
C PHE A 87 25.11 12.82 -21.09
N MET A 88 26.45 12.86 -21.06
CA MET A 88 27.25 11.64 -21.11
C MET A 88 27.06 10.78 -19.85
N ILE A 89 27.12 11.37 -18.68
CA ILE A 89 26.88 10.67 -17.41
C ILE A 89 25.47 10.08 -17.38
N ILE A 90 24.45 10.88 -17.75
CA ILE A 90 23.07 10.42 -17.78
C ILE A 90 22.87 9.28 -18.79
N ALA A 91 23.49 9.35 -19.97
CA ALA A 91 23.40 8.27 -20.96
C ALA A 91 23.97 6.94 -20.41
N ILE A 92 25.11 7.01 -19.71
CA ILE A 92 25.70 5.83 -19.06
C ILE A 92 24.79 5.30 -17.96
N LEU A 93 24.32 6.15 -17.05
CA LEU A 93 23.45 5.76 -15.94
C LEU A 93 22.14 5.12 -16.42
N LEU A 94 21.44 5.76 -17.37
CA LEU A 94 20.20 5.23 -17.93
C LEU A 94 20.43 3.89 -18.66
N SER A 95 21.58 3.75 -19.32
CA SER A 95 21.94 2.51 -19.98
C SER A 95 22.21 1.39 -18.97
N CYS A 96 23.01 1.64 -17.94
CA CYS A 96 23.29 0.66 -16.90
C CYS A 96 22.01 0.20 -16.19
N ILE A 97 21.12 1.14 -15.87
CA ILE A 97 19.86 0.83 -15.19
C ILE A 97 18.94 0.02 -16.10
N PHE A 98 18.73 0.43 -17.36
CA PHE A 98 17.80 -0.24 -18.25
C PHE A 98 18.28 -1.63 -18.68
N ILE A 99 19.55 -1.78 -19.06
CA ILE A 99 20.12 -3.08 -19.45
C ILE A 99 20.26 -3.99 -18.23
N GLY A 100 20.63 -3.44 -17.06
CA GLY A 100 20.63 -4.17 -15.79
C GLY A 100 19.23 -4.69 -15.41
N ASP A 101 18.21 -3.86 -15.57
CA ASP A 101 16.81 -4.25 -15.36
C ASP A 101 16.39 -5.38 -16.32
N LEU A 102 16.72 -5.29 -17.61
CA LEU A 102 16.47 -6.34 -18.59
C LEU A 102 17.18 -7.66 -18.23
N GLY A 103 18.38 -7.62 -17.68
CA GLY A 103 19.12 -8.83 -17.31
C GLY A 103 18.66 -9.47 -16.02
N LEU A 104 18.07 -8.72 -15.10
CA LEU A 104 17.78 -9.16 -13.74
C LEU A 104 16.29 -9.45 -13.49
N TYR A 105 15.38 -8.95 -14.31
CA TYR A 105 13.94 -9.07 -14.07
C TYR A 105 13.45 -10.51 -13.96
N GLU A 106 13.92 -11.42 -14.77
CA GLU A 106 13.53 -12.83 -14.74
C GLU A 106 13.94 -13.52 -13.43
N TYR A 107 15.10 -13.14 -12.88
CA TYR A 107 15.62 -13.65 -11.60
C TYR A 107 14.89 -13.06 -10.39
N TRP A 108 14.60 -11.75 -10.43
CA TRP A 108 14.07 -11.02 -9.28
C TRP A 108 12.55 -10.93 -9.25
N GLY A 109 11.89 -11.22 -10.38
CA GLY A 109 10.42 -11.17 -10.49
C GLY A 109 9.83 -9.76 -10.29
N PHE A 110 10.67 -8.72 -10.28
CA PHE A 110 10.28 -7.32 -10.12
C PHE A 110 11.24 -6.40 -10.87
N ARG A 111 10.84 -5.13 -11.12
CA ARG A 111 11.72 -4.14 -11.77
C ARG A 111 12.89 -3.79 -10.86
N LEU A 112 13.96 -3.32 -11.46
CA LEU A 112 15.23 -3.06 -10.76
C LEU A 112 15.02 -2.24 -9.49
N ASP A 113 15.53 -2.77 -8.38
CA ASP A 113 15.56 -2.14 -7.06
C ASP A 113 17.01 -2.04 -6.53
N ALA A 114 17.19 -1.60 -5.29
CA ALA A 114 18.51 -1.46 -4.68
C ALA A 114 19.18 -2.81 -4.33
N THR A 115 18.44 -3.92 -4.34
CA THR A 115 18.93 -5.23 -3.90
C THR A 115 20.17 -5.71 -4.69
N PRO A 116 20.17 -5.67 -6.06
CA PRO A 116 21.35 -6.08 -6.82
C PRO A 116 22.58 -5.23 -6.54
N LEU A 117 22.40 -3.92 -6.32
CA LEU A 117 23.50 -3.03 -5.95
C LEU A 117 24.08 -3.42 -4.58
N PHE A 118 23.21 -3.73 -3.62
CA PHE A 118 23.66 -4.19 -2.30
C PHE A 118 24.53 -5.45 -2.43
N TYR A 119 24.09 -6.47 -3.16
CA TYR A 119 24.87 -7.70 -3.38
C TYR A 119 26.17 -7.44 -4.13
N LEU A 120 26.16 -6.56 -5.13
CA LEU A 120 27.35 -6.20 -5.89
C LEU A 120 28.43 -5.56 -5.00
N PHE A 121 28.03 -4.76 -4.00
CA PHE A 121 28.98 -4.09 -3.09
C PHE A 121 29.36 -4.94 -1.86
N SER A 122 28.44 -5.77 -1.35
CA SER A 122 28.70 -6.59 -0.15
C SER A 122 29.41 -7.92 -0.45
N SER A 123 29.07 -8.56 -1.57
CA SER A 123 29.58 -9.89 -1.95
C SER A 123 29.79 -10.01 -3.47
N PRO A 124 30.68 -9.23 -4.09
CA PRO A 124 30.82 -9.17 -5.55
C PRO A 124 31.19 -10.53 -6.18
N LYS A 125 31.93 -11.38 -5.46
CA LYS A 125 32.29 -12.73 -5.94
C LYS A 125 31.05 -13.63 -6.05
N ASP A 126 30.17 -13.60 -5.06
CA ASP A 126 28.96 -14.42 -5.04
C ASP A 126 27.93 -13.91 -6.04
N ALA A 127 27.81 -12.59 -6.20
CA ALA A 127 26.95 -11.97 -7.19
C ALA A 127 27.30 -12.37 -8.64
N LEU A 128 28.60 -12.55 -8.92
CA LEU A 128 29.10 -12.94 -10.25
C LEU A 128 29.22 -14.45 -10.44
N ALA A 129 29.32 -15.24 -9.36
CA ALA A 129 29.50 -16.69 -9.43
C ALA A 129 28.33 -17.43 -10.09
N SER A 130 27.13 -16.86 -10.01
CA SER A 130 25.90 -17.46 -10.55
C SER A 130 25.63 -17.11 -12.03
N VAL A 131 26.46 -16.25 -12.65
CA VAL A 131 26.23 -15.76 -13.99
C VAL A 131 27.40 -16.13 -14.91
N SER A 132 27.09 -16.67 -16.10
CA SER A 132 28.12 -16.98 -17.11
C SER A 132 28.86 -15.70 -17.52
N ILE A 133 30.19 -15.80 -17.64
CA ILE A 133 31.04 -14.69 -18.09
C ILE A 133 30.61 -14.11 -19.47
N TRP A 134 30.07 -14.95 -20.35
CA TRP A 134 29.57 -14.53 -21.64
C TRP A 134 28.33 -13.65 -21.53
N VAL A 135 27.44 -13.92 -20.56
CA VAL A 135 26.27 -13.08 -20.28
C VAL A 135 26.71 -11.73 -19.73
N VAL A 136 27.71 -11.71 -18.84
CA VAL A 136 28.29 -10.45 -18.32
C VAL A 136 28.90 -9.63 -19.45
N MET A 137 29.71 -10.26 -20.31
CA MET A 137 30.33 -9.57 -21.45
C MET A 137 29.30 -9.03 -22.46
N ALA A 138 28.27 -9.82 -22.77
CA ALA A 138 27.16 -9.39 -23.61
C ALA A 138 26.39 -8.21 -23.00
N GLY A 139 26.12 -8.26 -21.69
CA GLY A 139 25.48 -7.18 -20.94
C GLY A 139 26.31 -5.88 -20.99
N LEU A 140 27.61 -5.95 -20.73
CA LEU A 140 28.52 -4.79 -20.81
C LEU A 140 28.59 -4.21 -22.24
N ALA A 141 28.61 -5.06 -23.25
CA ALA A 141 28.59 -4.61 -24.66
C ALA A 141 27.25 -3.92 -24.99
N ALA A 142 26.13 -4.48 -24.56
CA ALA A 142 24.81 -3.88 -24.73
C ALA A 142 24.69 -2.53 -23.99
N MET A 143 25.23 -2.42 -22.77
CA MET A 143 25.31 -1.15 -22.03
C MET A 143 26.11 -0.10 -22.79
N ALA A 144 27.28 -0.47 -23.31
CA ALA A 144 28.12 0.45 -24.09
C ALA A 144 27.42 0.95 -25.36
N VAL A 145 26.78 0.04 -26.12
CA VAL A 145 26.03 0.38 -27.33
C VAL A 145 24.84 1.29 -27.03
N TYR A 146 24.06 0.95 -26.01
CA TYR A 146 22.87 1.74 -25.64
C TYR A 146 23.26 3.12 -25.09
N ALA A 147 24.34 3.21 -24.27
CA ALA A 147 24.88 4.49 -23.80
C ALA A 147 25.35 5.37 -24.95
N ALA A 148 26.05 4.79 -25.93
CA ALA A 148 26.49 5.50 -27.12
C ALA A 148 25.32 6.02 -27.97
N LEU A 149 24.26 5.20 -28.12
CA LEU A 149 23.03 5.59 -28.81
C LEU A 149 22.35 6.76 -28.12
N LEU A 150 22.13 6.65 -26.79
CA LEU A 150 21.52 7.72 -25.98
C LEU A 150 22.33 9.01 -26.05
N TYR A 151 23.66 8.91 -25.91
CA TYR A 151 24.54 10.08 -26.01
C TYR A 151 24.50 10.73 -27.41
N LEU A 152 24.44 9.93 -28.46
CA LEU A 152 24.31 10.43 -29.85
C LEU A 152 22.97 11.20 -30.00
N ILE A 153 21.88 10.66 -29.45
CA ILE A 153 20.57 11.34 -29.46
C ILE A 153 20.67 12.66 -28.69
N PHE A 154 21.19 12.64 -27.47
CA PHE A 154 21.36 13.86 -26.65
C PHE A 154 22.29 14.87 -27.38
N TYR A 155 23.37 14.41 -27.97
CA TYR A 155 24.27 15.27 -28.69
C TYR A 155 23.58 15.96 -29.88
N ARG A 156 22.87 15.18 -30.71
CA ARG A 156 22.19 15.71 -31.91
C ARG A 156 21.03 16.63 -31.58
N VAL A 157 20.22 16.28 -30.59
CA VAL A 157 18.98 17.00 -30.28
C VAL A 157 19.22 18.18 -29.32
N LEU A 158 20.05 17.99 -28.29
CA LEU A 158 20.18 18.95 -27.19
C LEU A 158 21.48 19.75 -27.21
N ILE A 159 22.59 19.17 -27.63
CA ILE A 159 23.92 19.78 -27.50
C ILE A 159 24.35 20.46 -28.80
N TYR A 160 24.16 19.79 -29.94
CA TYR A 160 24.56 20.31 -31.24
C TYR A 160 23.70 21.53 -31.63
N GLN A 161 24.36 22.65 -31.88
CA GLN A 161 23.69 23.89 -32.29
C GLN A 161 24.44 24.50 -33.47
N LYS A 162 23.72 24.77 -34.56
CA LYS A 162 24.30 25.45 -35.74
C LYS A 162 24.76 26.89 -35.43
N GLN A 163 24.12 27.54 -34.43
CA GLN A 163 24.48 28.90 -34.01
C GLN A 163 24.56 28.98 -32.47
N PRO A 164 25.56 29.66 -31.89
CA PRO A 164 25.67 29.86 -30.45
C PRO A 164 24.48 30.70 -29.93
N VAL A 165 24.02 30.34 -28.75
CA VAL A 165 22.97 31.11 -28.05
C VAL A 165 23.62 32.36 -27.46
N LYS A 166 23.27 33.54 -27.98
CA LYS A 166 23.80 34.82 -27.52
C LYS A 166 23.35 35.12 -26.08
N ILE A 167 24.20 35.81 -25.32
CA ILE A 167 23.82 36.34 -24.01
C ILE A 167 22.74 37.42 -24.23
N PRO A 168 21.56 37.33 -23.52
CA PRO A 168 20.46 38.25 -23.74
C PRO A 168 20.74 39.60 -23.09
N PHE A 169 20.13 40.66 -23.63
CA PHE A 169 20.18 41.99 -23.02
C PHE A 169 19.46 42.06 -21.68
N HIS A 170 18.23 41.48 -21.62
CA HIS A 170 17.40 41.44 -20.41
C HIS A 170 17.69 40.16 -19.59
N ARG A 171 18.84 40.08 -18.92
CA ARG A 171 19.29 38.89 -18.21
C ARG A 171 18.38 38.45 -17.08
N LEU A 172 17.94 39.39 -16.24
CA LEU A 172 17.07 39.13 -15.09
C LEU A 172 15.74 38.55 -15.51
N SER A 173 15.07 39.15 -16.48
CA SER A 173 13.78 38.67 -16.99
C SER A 173 13.87 37.27 -17.61
N VAL A 174 14.94 37.01 -18.37
CA VAL A 174 15.16 35.68 -18.98
C VAL A 174 15.47 34.65 -17.90
N SER A 175 16.28 35.01 -16.89
CA SER A 175 16.56 34.13 -15.74
C SER A 175 15.29 33.85 -14.93
N GLY A 176 14.45 34.86 -14.69
CA GLY A 176 13.19 34.69 -13.97
C GLY A 176 12.22 33.72 -14.66
N VAL A 177 12.08 33.85 -16.00
CA VAL A 177 11.22 32.93 -16.77
C VAL A 177 11.77 31.50 -16.76
N LEU A 178 13.10 31.32 -16.89
CA LEU A 178 13.71 29.99 -16.84
C LEU A 178 13.66 29.39 -15.43
N LEU A 179 13.79 30.22 -14.40
CA LEU A 179 13.64 29.78 -13.02
C LEU A 179 12.20 29.30 -12.76
N LEU A 180 11.21 30.06 -13.20
CA LEU A 180 9.80 29.66 -13.11
C LEU A 180 9.56 28.36 -13.85
N ALA A 181 10.06 28.22 -15.10
CA ALA A 181 9.93 26.99 -15.86
C ALA A 181 10.60 25.78 -15.14
N THR A 182 11.75 26.00 -14.51
CA THR A 182 12.45 24.95 -13.75
C THR A 182 11.68 24.62 -12.46
N ALA A 183 11.14 25.62 -11.76
CA ALA A 183 10.33 25.42 -10.57
C ALA A 183 9.03 24.64 -10.86
N LEU A 184 8.41 24.86 -12.03
CA LEU A 184 7.22 24.12 -12.47
C LEU A 184 7.46 22.62 -12.66
N LEU A 185 8.72 22.16 -12.79
CA LEU A 185 9.04 20.73 -12.77
C LEU A 185 8.65 20.06 -11.45
N PHE A 186 8.50 20.82 -10.37
CA PHE A 186 8.01 20.29 -9.10
C PHE A 186 6.65 19.59 -9.25
N ILE A 187 5.79 20.07 -10.14
CA ILE A 187 4.45 19.49 -10.36
C ILE A 187 4.54 18.04 -10.86
N PRO A 188 5.20 17.72 -11.98
CA PRO A 188 5.34 16.33 -12.41
C PRO A 188 6.22 15.50 -11.47
N ILE A 189 7.25 16.09 -10.85
CA ILE A 189 8.10 15.39 -9.85
C ILE A 189 7.23 14.91 -8.69
N ARG A 190 6.36 15.76 -8.14
CA ARG A 190 5.47 15.40 -7.05
C ARG A 190 4.33 14.44 -7.47
N GLY A 191 3.94 14.44 -8.74
CA GLY A 191 2.82 13.65 -9.26
C GLY A 191 1.49 14.40 -9.33
N GLY A 192 1.52 15.75 -9.38
CA GLY A 192 0.34 16.61 -9.44
C GLY A 192 -0.02 17.25 -8.10
N PHE A 193 -1.30 17.57 -7.93
CA PHE A 193 -1.83 18.30 -6.76
C PHE A 193 -2.68 17.45 -5.82
N THR A 194 -2.78 16.13 -6.06
CA THR A 194 -3.53 15.19 -5.20
C THR A 194 -2.84 14.98 -3.85
N VAL A 195 -3.54 14.34 -2.91
CA VAL A 195 -2.99 14.00 -1.59
C VAL A 195 -1.78 13.07 -1.72
N SER A 196 -1.83 12.10 -2.65
CA SER A 196 -0.72 11.19 -2.88
C SER A 196 0.45 11.86 -3.61
N THR A 197 1.66 11.59 -3.15
CA THR A 197 2.88 11.89 -3.88
C THR A 197 3.16 10.81 -4.93
N MET A 198 4.12 11.06 -5.83
CA MET A 198 4.53 10.07 -6.82
C MET A 198 5.05 8.81 -6.13
N ASN A 199 4.54 7.66 -6.55
CA ASN A 199 4.91 6.33 -6.07
C ASN A 199 4.59 5.27 -7.14
N LEU A 200 5.03 4.03 -6.93
CA LEU A 200 4.86 2.94 -7.89
C LEU A 200 3.40 2.56 -8.18
N SER A 201 2.48 2.83 -7.25
CA SER A 201 1.03 2.55 -7.44
C SER A 201 0.46 3.20 -8.69
N LYS A 202 0.99 4.35 -9.10
CA LYS A 202 0.54 5.08 -10.30
C LYS A 202 0.64 4.25 -11.60
N ALA A 203 1.51 3.23 -11.61
CA ALA A 203 1.70 2.34 -12.75
C ALA A 203 0.85 1.06 -12.67
N TYR A 204 0.11 0.84 -11.56
CA TYR A 204 -0.71 -0.36 -11.39
C TYR A 204 -2.12 -0.15 -11.97
N PHE A 205 -2.51 -1.00 -12.93
CA PHE A 205 -3.78 -0.87 -13.65
C PHE A 205 -4.42 -2.20 -14.04
N SER A 206 -3.74 -3.33 -13.87
CA SER A 206 -4.17 -4.63 -14.38
C SER A 206 -3.99 -5.73 -13.33
N SER A 207 -4.87 -6.72 -13.33
CA SER A 207 -4.70 -7.99 -12.61
C SER A 207 -3.51 -8.81 -13.09
N ASN A 208 -3.08 -8.58 -14.33
CA ASN A 208 -1.84 -9.18 -14.84
C ASN A 208 -0.64 -8.38 -14.32
N GLN A 209 0.00 -8.88 -13.27
CA GLN A 209 1.17 -8.25 -12.65
C GLN A 209 2.30 -7.91 -13.63
N ARG A 210 2.48 -8.74 -14.66
CA ARG A 210 3.51 -8.49 -15.67
C ARG A 210 3.27 -7.19 -16.44
N LEU A 211 1.99 -6.83 -16.72
CA LEU A 211 1.66 -5.55 -17.36
C LEU A 211 1.96 -4.36 -16.44
N ASN A 212 1.66 -4.49 -15.15
CA ASN A 212 2.01 -3.48 -14.15
C ASN A 212 3.54 -3.30 -14.08
N HIS A 213 4.28 -4.40 -14.03
CA HIS A 213 5.75 -4.34 -14.05
C HIS A 213 6.28 -3.67 -15.33
N ALA A 214 5.74 -4.00 -16.51
CA ALA A 214 6.15 -3.35 -17.76
C ALA A 214 5.90 -1.83 -17.75
N ALA A 215 4.85 -1.37 -17.06
CA ALA A 215 4.53 0.05 -16.92
C ALA A 215 5.47 0.80 -15.96
N ILE A 216 6.08 0.12 -14.99
CA ILE A 216 7.02 0.72 -14.04
C ILE A 216 8.31 1.16 -14.76
N ASN A 217 8.73 2.39 -14.51
CA ASN A 217 10.01 2.91 -14.94
C ASN A 217 11.15 2.34 -14.05
N PRO A 218 12.15 1.63 -14.57
CA PRO A 218 13.19 1.00 -13.75
C PRO A 218 14.07 2.00 -13.00
N CYS A 219 14.30 3.19 -13.59
CA CYS A 219 15.07 4.23 -12.91
C CYS A 219 14.29 4.81 -11.72
N PHE A 220 12.97 4.96 -11.85
CA PHE A 220 12.11 5.40 -10.75
C PHE A 220 12.03 4.33 -9.65
N SER A 221 11.88 3.06 -10.02
CA SER A 221 11.87 1.93 -9.07
C SER A 221 13.17 1.87 -8.26
N LEU A 222 14.31 1.97 -8.92
CA LEU A 222 15.61 2.01 -8.25
C LEU A 222 15.76 3.23 -7.33
N MET A 223 15.39 4.42 -7.80
CA MET A 223 15.46 5.65 -7.00
C MET A 223 14.58 5.56 -5.75
N GLU A 224 13.36 5.08 -5.88
CA GLU A 224 12.45 4.88 -4.75
C GLU A 224 13.00 3.85 -3.76
N SER A 225 13.52 2.73 -4.25
CA SER A 225 14.12 1.70 -3.43
C SER A 225 15.37 2.17 -2.69
N LEU A 226 16.26 2.93 -3.35
CA LEU A 226 17.43 3.54 -2.72
C LEU A 226 17.08 4.53 -1.61
N SER A 227 15.94 5.21 -1.72
CA SER A 227 15.46 6.13 -0.68
C SER A 227 14.88 5.42 0.55
N ARG A 228 14.67 4.10 0.49
CA ARG A 228 14.01 3.27 1.50
C ARG A 228 14.83 2.03 1.86
N GLN A 229 16.14 2.19 2.06
CA GLN A 229 17.00 1.08 2.45
C GLN A 229 16.78 0.70 3.92
N ASP A 230 15.89 -0.27 4.15
CA ASP A 230 15.70 -0.91 5.44
C ASP A 230 16.33 -2.31 5.42
N ASN A 231 17.28 -2.54 6.33
CA ASN A 231 17.89 -3.85 6.51
C ASN A 231 17.06 -4.66 7.52
N PHE A 232 15.99 -5.29 7.03
CA PHE A 232 15.02 -5.99 7.88
C PHE A 232 15.63 -7.21 8.60
N ASP A 233 16.63 -7.87 8.03
CA ASP A 233 17.28 -9.06 8.62
C ASP A 233 18.12 -8.74 9.87
N LYS A 234 18.46 -7.45 10.08
CA LYS A 234 19.20 -6.99 11.26
C LYS A 234 18.35 -6.31 12.33
N GLN A 235 17.09 -6.01 12.01
CA GLN A 235 16.18 -5.33 12.94
C GLN A 235 15.50 -6.33 13.87
N TYR A 236 15.23 -5.91 15.10
CA TYR A 236 14.46 -6.64 16.12
C TYR A 236 14.98 -8.08 16.38
N ARG A 237 16.29 -8.20 16.58
CA ARG A 237 16.95 -9.44 16.98
C ARG A 237 17.01 -9.54 18.50
N PHE A 238 16.03 -10.19 19.11
CA PHE A 238 15.89 -10.27 20.56
C PHE A 238 16.48 -11.54 21.16
N MET A 239 16.54 -12.64 20.39
CA MET A 239 16.94 -13.96 20.85
C MET A 239 17.51 -14.79 19.70
N PRO A 240 18.18 -15.95 20.00
CA PRO A 240 18.59 -16.92 18.98
C PRO A 240 17.43 -17.38 18.11
N ALA A 241 17.69 -17.66 16.82
CA ALA A 241 16.64 -18.01 15.86
C ALA A 241 15.85 -19.26 16.28
N GLU A 242 16.52 -20.29 16.80
CA GLU A 242 15.89 -21.53 17.26
C GLU A 242 14.91 -21.31 18.43
N GLU A 243 15.23 -20.39 19.34
CA GLU A 243 14.36 -20.03 20.45
C GLU A 243 13.15 -19.24 19.94
N ALA A 244 13.37 -18.29 19.02
CA ALA A 244 12.29 -17.54 18.38
C ALA A 244 11.35 -18.45 17.59
N ASP A 245 11.90 -19.46 16.88
CA ASP A 245 11.10 -20.44 16.13
C ASP A 245 10.23 -21.31 17.04
N LYS A 246 10.77 -21.73 18.19
CA LYS A 246 10.02 -22.50 19.18
C LYS A 246 8.85 -21.70 19.77
N LEU A 247 9.12 -20.48 20.25
CA LEU A 247 8.09 -19.62 20.83
C LEU A 247 7.04 -19.21 19.77
N PHE A 248 7.46 -18.95 18.53
CA PHE A 248 6.53 -18.63 17.47
C PHE A 248 5.63 -19.80 17.06
N ALA A 249 6.13 -21.04 17.13
CA ALA A 249 5.32 -22.24 16.86
C ALA A 249 4.13 -22.36 17.83
N GLU A 250 4.30 -21.93 19.09
CA GLU A 250 3.24 -21.90 20.10
C GLU A 250 2.19 -20.79 19.83
N LEU A 251 2.53 -19.78 19.00
CA LEU A 251 1.68 -18.64 18.68
C LEU A 251 0.91 -18.78 17.35
N LYS A 252 1.16 -19.84 16.60
CA LYS A 252 0.46 -20.13 15.34
C LYS A 252 -0.92 -20.72 15.58
N ASP A 253 -1.76 -20.59 14.54
CA ASP A 253 -3.02 -21.33 14.47
C ASP A 253 -2.78 -22.85 14.62
N GLN A 254 -3.63 -23.51 15.37
CA GLN A 254 -3.49 -24.91 15.66
C GLN A 254 -4.56 -25.74 14.93
N PRO A 255 -4.28 -27.00 14.58
CA PRO A 255 -5.32 -27.90 14.08
C PRO A 255 -6.45 -28.08 15.09
N VAL A 256 -7.66 -28.21 14.58
CA VAL A 256 -8.82 -28.53 15.43
C VAL A 256 -8.67 -29.96 15.94
N ALA A 257 -8.76 -30.15 17.26
CA ALA A 257 -8.72 -31.50 17.81
C ALA A 257 -9.94 -32.33 17.36
N PRO A 258 -9.81 -33.66 17.17
CA PRO A 258 -10.91 -34.50 16.71
C PRO A 258 -12.17 -34.46 17.60
N THR A 259 -12.01 -34.09 18.86
CA THR A 259 -13.09 -33.96 19.87
C THR A 259 -13.77 -32.60 19.84
N ASP A 260 -13.18 -31.63 19.19
CA ASP A 260 -13.61 -30.24 19.23
C ASP A 260 -14.28 -29.84 17.92
N SER A 261 -15.10 -28.80 17.99
CA SER A 261 -15.75 -28.19 16.83
C SER A 261 -15.61 -26.68 16.87
N ILE A 262 -15.35 -26.09 15.71
CA ILE A 262 -15.39 -24.63 15.56
C ILE A 262 -16.87 -24.20 15.47
N PRO A 263 -17.34 -23.26 16.30
CA PRO A 263 -18.67 -22.71 16.18
C PRO A 263 -18.90 -22.10 14.79
N GLN A 264 -19.97 -22.52 14.13
CA GLN A 264 -20.38 -21.96 12.84
C GLN A 264 -21.26 -20.73 13.07
N LEU A 265 -20.77 -19.57 12.71
CA LEU A 265 -21.48 -18.29 12.85
C LEU A 265 -22.43 -18.02 11.68
N PHE A 266 -22.20 -18.65 10.51
CA PHE A 266 -22.95 -18.39 9.30
C PHE A 266 -23.91 -19.54 8.97
N THR A 267 -25.01 -19.21 8.29
CA THR A 267 -26.03 -20.16 7.82
C THR A 267 -25.59 -20.95 6.60
N THR A 268 -24.52 -20.51 5.92
CA THR A 268 -23.96 -21.10 4.69
C THR A 268 -22.46 -20.88 4.65
N GLU A 269 -21.75 -21.77 3.96
CA GLU A 269 -20.29 -21.65 3.71
C GLU A 269 -19.97 -20.71 2.53
N ARG A 270 -20.95 -20.29 1.75
CA ARG A 270 -20.77 -19.42 0.58
C ARG A 270 -21.65 -18.16 0.60
N PRO A 271 -21.67 -17.39 1.68
CA PRO A 271 -22.34 -16.09 1.70
C PRO A 271 -21.63 -15.09 0.81
N ASN A 272 -22.32 -14.06 0.36
CA ASN A 272 -21.67 -12.84 -0.06
C ASN A 272 -20.99 -12.18 1.15
N VAL A 273 -19.88 -11.50 0.91
CA VAL A 273 -19.11 -10.81 1.96
C VAL A 273 -19.04 -9.32 1.63
N ILE A 274 -19.43 -8.48 2.59
CA ILE A 274 -19.18 -7.04 2.54
C ILE A 274 -18.26 -6.71 3.71
N LEU A 275 -17.05 -6.24 3.43
CA LEU A 275 -16.10 -5.80 4.46
C LEU A 275 -16.11 -4.27 4.50
N ILE A 276 -16.55 -3.70 5.62
CA ILE A 276 -16.54 -2.26 5.86
C ILE A 276 -15.38 -1.93 6.79
N ILE A 277 -14.39 -1.22 6.27
CA ILE A 277 -13.23 -0.72 7.02
C ILE A 277 -13.54 0.72 7.44
N LEU A 278 -13.65 0.94 8.75
CA LEU A 278 -14.02 2.23 9.33
C LEU A 278 -12.76 3.04 9.66
N GLU A 279 -12.60 4.17 9.02
CA GLU A 279 -11.47 5.08 9.24
C GLU A 279 -11.43 5.60 10.67
N SER A 280 -10.30 5.35 11.36
CA SER A 280 -9.97 5.93 12.68
C SER A 280 -10.96 5.62 13.81
N PHE A 281 -11.86 4.66 13.65
CA PHE A 281 -12.90 4.32 14.60
C PHE A 281 -12.36 3.42 15.74
N SER A 282 -12.97 3.43 16.92
CA SER A 282 -12.49 2.63 18.05
C SER A 282 -13.59 2.25 19.03
N SER A 283 -13.25 1.38 20.00
CA SER A 283 -14.15 1.03 21.12
C SER A 283 -14.56 2.24 21.95
N LYS A 284 -13.76 3.32 21.93
CA LYS A 284 -14.05 4.57 22.66
C LYS A 284 -15.25 5.35 22.15
N LEU A 285 -15.78 4.97 20.99
CA LEU A 285 -16.94 5.57 20.35
C LEU A 285 -18.21 4.76 20.52
N MET A 286 -18.13 3.55 21.11
CA MET A 286 -19.25 2.61 21.28
C MET A 286 -19.60 2.43 22.75
N GLU A 287 -20.86 2.72 23.10
CA GLU A 287 -21.37 2.53 24.45
C GLU A 287 -21.32 1.07 24.89
N THR A 288 -21.61 0.12 23.99
CA THR A 288 -21.53 -1.33 24.23
C THR A 288 -20.15 -1.83 24.61
N LEU A 289 -19.08 -1.07 24.28
CA LEU A 289 -17.69 -1.38 24.64
C LEU A 289 -17.12 -0.45 25.72
N GLY A 290 -18.00 0.34 26.39
CA GLY A 290 -17.61 1.27 27.45
C GLY A 290 -17.10 2.62 26.94
N GLY A 291 -17.38 2.97 25.69
CA GLY A 291 -17.06 4.26 25.08
C GLY A 291 -18.17 5.30 25.22
N GLU A 292 -18.10 6.35 24.39
CA GLU A 292 -19.04 7.47 24.37
C GLU A 292 -20.46 7.03 24.00
N SER A 293 -21.44 7.47 24.80
CA SER A 293 -22.84 7.29 24.45
C SER A 293 -23.28 8.22 23.33
N ASN A 294 -24.28 7.82 22.56
CA ASN A 294 -24.88 8.64 21.50
C ASN A 294 -23.92 9.08 20.36
N VAL A 295 -22.81 8.37 20.14
CA VAL A 295 -21.90 8.61 19.01
C VAL A 295 -22.13 7.57 17.92
N ALA A 296 -21.91 6.30 18.22
CA ALA A 296 -21.96 5.18 17.29
C ALA A 296 -23.23 4.33 17.48
N ILE A 297 -24.41 4.96 17.37
CA ILE A 297 -25.71 4.35 17.67
C ILE A 297 -25.97 3.10 16.82
N ASN A 298 -25.62 3.16 15.51
CA ASN A 298 -25.83 2.05 14.61
C ASN A 298 -24.83 0.91 14.87
N MET A 299 -23.56 1.22 15.13
CA MET A 299 -22.57 0.22 15.50
C MET A 299 -22.92 -0.47 16.83
N ASP A 300 -23.43 0.26 17.81
CA ASP A 300 -23.96 -0.31 19.06
C ASP A 300 -25.16 -1.24 18.82
N GLN A 301 -26.06 -0.86 17.92
CA GLN A 301 -27.16 -1.72 17.49
C GLN A 301 -26.65 -2.97 16.78
N PHE A 302 -25.69 -2.83 15.85
CA PHE A 302 -25.10 -3.95 15.13
C PHE A 302 -24.38 -4.92 16.07
N GLY A 303 -23.68 -4.41 17.09
CA GLY A 303 -23.06 -5.23 18.13
C GLY A 303 -24.06 -6.02 18.96
N ARG A 304 -25.29 -5.51 19.16
CA ARG A 304 -26.38 -6.22 19.85
C ARG A 304 -27.13 -7.22 18.95
N GLU A 305 -27.28 -6.91 17.66
CA GLU A 305 -28.03 -7.72 16.68
C GLU A 305 -27.15 -8.79 15.97
N GLY A 306 -25.85 -8.66 16.03
CA GLY A 306 -24.89 -9.52 15.35
C GLY A 306 -23.89 -10.23 16.26
N VAL A 307 -22.77 -10.62 15.71
CA VAL A 307 -21.64 -11.19 16.46
C VAL A 307 -20.64 -10.07 16.75
N LEU A 308 -20.43 -9.77 18.04
CA LEU A 308 -19.49 -8.77 18.53
C LEU A 308 -18.31 -9.43 19.23
N PHE A 309 -17.10 -9.17 18.75
CA PHE A 309 -15.86 -9.53 19.44
C PHE A 309 -15.47 -8.40 20.40
N THR A 310 -15.42 -8.68 21.70
CA THR A 310 -15.28 -7.66 22.74
C THR A 310 -13.84 -7.36 23.14
N HIS A 311 -12.89 -8.28 22.86
CA HIS A 311 -11.46 -8.13 23.13
C HIS A 311 -10.67 -8.21 21.83
N PHE A 312 -10.94 -7.25 20.94
CA PHE A 312 -10.33 -7.18 19.62
C PHE A 312 -9.50 -5.92 19.45
N PHE A 313 -8.34 -6.05 18.81
CA PHE A 313 -7.33 -4.99 18.81
C PHE A 313 -6.88 -4.60 17.40
N ALA A 314 -6.67 -3.30 17.17
CA ALA A 314 -5.99 -2.78 16.01
C ALA A 314 -4.51 -3.21 16.06
N ASN A 315 -3.97 -3.58 14.92
CA ASN A 315 -2.59 -4.05 14.84
C ASN A 315 -1.56 -2.90 14.81
N SER A 316 -2.02 -1.68 14.52
CA SER A 316 -1.17 -0.47 14.53
C SER A 316 -2.04 0.81 14.57
N PHE A 317 -1.46 1.93 14.15
CA PHE A 317 -1.98 3.29 14.33
C PHE A 317 -2.17 4.06 13.00
N ARG A 318 -2.11 3.37 11.85
CA ARG A 318 -2.29 3.97 10.51
C ARG A 318 -3.00 3.03 9.55
N THR A 319 -3.75 3.64 8.63
CA THR A 319 -4.57 2.98 7.63
C THR A 319 -3.81 1.95 6.78
N ASP A 320 -2.62 2.29 6.26
CA ASP A 320 -1.81 1.40 5.42
C ASP A 320 -1.34 0.13 6.17
N ARG A 321 -1.20 0.20 7.48
CA ARG A 321 -0.86 -0.92 8.34
C ARG A 321 -2.10 -1.73 8.73
N GLY A 322 -3.17 -1.04 9.09
CA GLY A 322 -4.47 -1.68 9.40
C GLY A 322 -5.02 -2.46 8.20
N GLN A 323 -4.95 -1.89 7.00
CA GLN A 323 -5.38 -2.59 5.77
C GLN A 323 -4.59 -3.88 5.52
N ALA A 324 -3.25 -3.85 5.64
CA ALA A 324 -2.43 -5.05 5.47
C ALA A 324 -2.77 -6.12 6.53
N ALA A 325 -3.04 -5.70 7.77
CA ALA A 325 -3.46 -6.60 8.83
C ALA A 325 -4.84 -7.22 8.56
N ILE A 326 -5.83 -6.42 8.15
CA ILE A 326 -7.20 -6.89 7.89
C ILE A 326 -7.26 -7.78 6.64
N ILE A 327 -6.68 -7.33 5.53
CA ILE A 327 -6.83 -7.96 4.21
C ILE A 327 -5.89 -9.16 4.04
N SER A 328 -4.66 -9.06 4.56
CA SER A 328 -3.62 -10.07 4.37
C SER A 328 -3.26 -10.87 5.63
N GLY A 329 -3.90 -10.58 6.77
CA GLY A 329 -3.52 -11.22 8.04
C GLY A 329 -2.03 -11.02 8.36
N TYR A 330 -1.43 -9.92 7.91
CA TYR A 330 0.00 -9.67 8.02
C TYR A 330 0.29 -8.58 9.04
N PRO A 331 1.09 -8.86 10.10
CA PRO A 331 1.30 -7.90 11.18
C PRO A 331 1.96 -6.62 10.72
N ALA A 332 1.55 -5.52 11.32
CA ALA A 332 2.13 -4.20 11.08
C ALA A 332 3.58 -4.12 11.60
N GLN A 333 4.41 -3.32 10.92
CA GLN A 333 5.80 -3.11 11.28
C GLN A 333 5.95 -1.81 12.12
N PRO A 334 6.75 -1.81 13.19
CA PRO A 334 6.91 -0.64 14.07
C PRO A 334 7.38 0.64 13.33
N THR A 335 8.35 0.53 12.44
CA THR A 335 9.03 1.69 11.83
C THR A 335 8.61 1.97 10.40
N THR A 336 7.96 1.02 9.72
CA THR A 336 7.56 1.13 8.32
C THR A 336 6.18 0.53 8.06
N SER A 337 5.79 0.42 6.80
CA SER A 337 4.63 -0.34 6.34
C SER A 337 5.02 -1.17 5.14
N ILE A 338 4.64 -2.43 5.11
CA ILE A 338 4.92 -3.33 3.98
C ILE A 338 4.34 -2.80 2.66
N MET A 339 3.25 -2.02 2.70
CA MET A 339 2.66 -1.41 1.51
C MET A 339 3.61 -0.46 0.77
N LYS A 340 4.65 0.04 1.44
CA LYS A 340 5.70 0.84 0.79
C LYS A 340 6.66 0.01 -0.07
N TYR A 341 6.57 -1.31 -0.02
CA TYR A 341 7.45 -2.25 -0.72
C TYR A 341 6.65 -3.16 -1.65
N PRO A 342 6.23 -2.68 -2.84
CA PRO A 342 5.38 -3.45 -3.76
C PRO A 342 5.96 -4.81 -4.17
N LYS A 343 7.30 -4.96 -4.18
CA LYS A 343 7.97 -6.25 -4.39
C LYS A 343 7.62 -7.25 -3.30
N LYS A 344 7.53 -6.80 -2.05
CA LYS A 344 7.25 -7.67 -0.89
C LYS A 344 5.75 -8.00 -0.77
N THR A 345 4.88 -7.05 -1.13
CA THR A 345 3.43 -7.25 -1.06
C THR A 345 2.89 -8.19 -2.15
N GLN A 346 3.59 -8.38 -3.27
CA GLN A 346 3.12 -9.23 -4.38
C GLN A 346 2.95 -10.72 -4.01
N HIS A 347 3.58 -11.17 -2.94
CA HIS A 347 3.52 -12.55 -2.46
C HIS A 347 2.80 -12.69 -1.10
N LEU A 348 2.11 -11.66 -0.65
CA LEU A 348 1.26 -11.76 0.52
C LEU A 348 0.01 -12.58 0.22
N PRO A 349 -0.39 -13.50 1.12
CA PRO A 349 -1.74 -14.05 1.08
C PRO A 349 -2.76 -12.93 1.31
N SER A 350 -3.97 -13.10 0.83
CA SER A 350 -5.03 -12.12 1.05
C SER A 350 -6.41 -12.78 1.05
N ILE A 351 -7.32 -12.28 1.88
CA ILE A 351 -8.72 -12.73 1.90
C ILE A 351 -9.36 -12.60 0.51
N PRO A 352 -9.24 -11.45 -0.21
CA PRO A 352 -9.74 -11.34 -1.56
C PRO A 352 -9.14 -12.37 -2.52
N GLY A 353 -7.82 -12.61 -2.43
CA GLY A 353 -7.15 -13.62 -3.26
C GLY A 353 -7.68 -15.04 -3.05
N SER A 354 -7.93 -15.42 -1.79
CA SER A 354 -8.54 -16.72 -1.44
C SER A 354 -9.97 -16.80 -1.96
N LEU A 355 -10.77 -15.74 -1.80
CA LEU A 355 -12.14 -15.69 -2.30
C LEU A 355 -12.20 -15.66 -3.84
N LYS A 356 -11.27 -15.01 -4.52
CA LYS A 356 -11.15 -15.04 -5.99
C LYS A 356 -10.92 -16.46 -6.50
N LYS A 357 -10.01 -17.20 -5.85
CA LYS A 357 -9.78 -18.64 -6.15
C LYS A 357 -11.04 -19.48 -5.91
N ALA A 358 -11.87 -19.11 -4.93
CA ALA A 358 -13.17 -19.75 -4.65
C ALA A 358 -14.30 -19.27 -5.57
N GLY A 359 -14.04 -18.41 -6.55
CA GLY A 359 -14.98 -17.97 -7.57
C GLY A 359 -15.85 -16.75 -7.19
N TYR A 360 -15.41 -15.95 -6.23
CA TYR A 360 -16.08 -14.70 -5.85
C TYR A 360 -15.71 -13.56 -6.79
N ASP A 361 -16.67 -12.66 -7.05
CA ASP A 361 -16.42 -11.36 -7.69
C ASP A 361 -15.93 -10.36 -6.66
N LEU A 362 -14.85 -9.61 -6.99
CA LEU A 362 -14.18 -8.70 -6.07
C LEU A 362 -14.31 -7.25 -6.52
N GLN A 363 -14.56 -6.34 -5.56
CA GLN A 363 -14.52 -4.90 -5.82
C GLN A 363 -14.18 -4.13 -4.54
N TYR A 364 -13.48 -3.02 -4.70
CA TYR A 364 -13.11 -2.11 -3.62
C TYR A 364 -13.67 -0.72 -3.87
N TYR A 365 -14.16 -0.07 -2.80
CA TYR A 365 -14.76 1.26 -2.82
C TYR A 365 -14.08 2.17 -1.81
N TYR A 366 -13.62 3.30 -2.28
CA TYR A 366 -12.95 4.30 -1.46
C TYR A 366 -13.21 5.71 -2.02
N GLY A 367 -13.63 6.65 -1.18
CA GLY A 367 -13.89 8.03 -1.60
C GLY A 367 -12.63 8.82 -1.94
N GLY A 368 -11.47 8.38 -1.48
CA GLY A 368 -10.19 9.06 -1.60
C GLY A 368 -9.29 8.55 -2.73
N ASP A 369 -8.06 9.11 -2.75
CA ASP A 369 -7.01 8.75 -3.73
C ASP A 369 -6.42 7.36 -3.41
N ALA A 370 -6.79 6.36 -4.20
CA ALA A 370 -6.31 4.98 -4.03
C ALA A 370 -4.79 4.82 -4.29
N ASP A 371 -4.12 5.81 -4.84
CA ASP A 371 -2.66 5.78 -5.02
C ASP A 371 -1.91 6.21 -3.74
N PHE A 372 -2.63 6.71 -2.73
CA PHE A 372 -2.05 7.07 -1.45
C PHE A 372 -1.39 5.86 -0.77
N THR A 373 -0.15 6.02 -0.29
CA THR A 373 0.65 4.98 0.40
C THR A 373 0.80 3.64 -0.35
N ASN A 374 0.77 3.64 -1.69
CA ASN A 374 0.80 2.46 -2.57
C ASN A 374 -0.44 1.53 -2.41
N MET A 375 -1.57 2.05 -1.96
CA MET A 375 -2.79 1.26 -1.73
C MET A 375 -3.25 0.53 -3.00
N ARG A 376 -3.32 1.21 -4.15
CA ARG A 376 -3.74 0.60 -5.42
C ARG A 376 -2.88 -0.61 -5.80
N SER A 377 -1.55 -0.50 -5.70
CA SER A 377 -0.65 -1.61 -6.01
C SER A 377 -0.90 -2.80 -5.09
N TYR A 378 -1.09 -2.54 -3.81
CA TYR A 378 -1.40 -3.55 -2.81
C TYR A 378 -2.75 -4.25 -3.08
N LEU A 379 -3.81 -3.49 -3.35
CA LEU A 379 -5.14 -4.03 -3.62
C LEU A 379 -5.15 -4.91 -4.89
N ILE A 380 -4.49 -4.46 -5.96
CA ILE A 380 -4.37 -5.23 -7.20
C ILE A 380 -3.59 -6.53 -6.95
N GLN A 381 -2.51 -6.48 -6.18
CA GLN A 381 -1.74 -7.66 -5.80
C GLN A 381 -2.54 -8.60 -4.89
N ALA A 382 -3.43 -8.06 -4.05
CA ALA A 382 -4.37 -8.83 -3.26
C ALA A 382 -5.51 -9.48 -4.09
N GLY A 383 -5.55 -9.26 -5.41
CA GLY A 383 -6.51 -9.87 -6.33
C GLY A 383 -7.69 -8.99 -6.71
N ILE A 384 -7.75 -7.73 -6.26
CA ILE A 384 -8.85 -6.80 -6.51
C ILE A 384 -8.52 -5.93 -7.72
N ASP A 385 -9.15 -6.18 -8.86
CA ASP A 385 -8.90 -5.47 -10.11
C ASP A 385 -9.82 -4.25 -10.28
N ASN A 386 -11.02 -4.33 -9.70
CA ASN A 386 -12.03 -3.28 -9.79
C ASN A 386 -11.99 -2.40 -8.53
N ILE A 387 -11.40 -1.22 -8.66
CA ILE A 387 -11.23 -0.24 -7.58
C ILE A 387 -11.95 1.04 -7.97
N VAL A 388 -13.03 1.34 -7.25
CA VAL A 388 -13.72 2.64 -7.30
C VAL A 388 -13.01 3.58 -6.33
N SER A 389 -12.52 4.70 -6.83
CA SER A 389 -11.74 5.69 -6.06
C SER A 389 -12.24 7.11 -6.34
N ASP A 390 -11.58 8.12 -5.80
CA ASP A 390 -11.94 9.52 -6.01
C ASP A 390 -12.18 9.89 -7.48
N LYS A 391 -11.41 9.31 -8.40
CA LYS A 391 -11.49 9.59 -9.84
C LYS A 391 -12.80 9.12 -10.50
N ASP A 392 -13.47 8.16 -9.88
CA ASP A 392 -14.70 7.56 -10.39
C ASP A 392 -15.97 8.32 -9.94
N PHE A 393 -15.79 9.33 -9.09
CA PHE A 393 -16.86 10.24 -8.67
C PHE A 393 -16.74 11.57 -9.43
N PRO A 394 -17.86 12.22 -9.78
CA PRO A 394 -17.83 13.56 -10.40
C PRO A 394 -17.24 14.59 -9.42
N LEU A 395 -16.63 15.65 -9.94
CA LEU A 395 -16.02 16.70 -9.10
C LEU A 395 -17.02 17.34 -8.13
N SER A 396 -18.31 17.41 -8.50
CA SER A 396 -19.39 17.92 -7.66
C SER A 396 -19.65 17.09 -6.40
N GLU A 397 -19.18 15.86 -6.34
CA GLU A 397 -19.33 14.95 -5.21
C GLU A 397 -18.06 14.80 -4.37
N ARG A 398 -16.92 15.30 -4.87
CA ARG A 398 -15.63 15.28 -4.16
C ARG A 398 -15.49 16.49 -3.24
N LEU A 399 -16.38 16.59 -2.26
CA LEU A 399 -16.50 17.77 -1.39
C LEU A 399 -15.67 17.69 -0.11
N SER A 400 -15.05 16.54 0.17
CA SER A 400 -14.13 16.37 1.28
C SER A 400 -12.70 16.65 0.85
N LYS A 401 -11.83 17.03 1.79
CA LYS A 401 -10.37 17.09 1.60
C LYS A 401 -9.79 15.75 1.09
N TRP A 402 -10.43 14.66 1.44
CA TRP A 402 -10.02 13.28 1.10
C TRP A 402 -10.72 12.74 -0.16
N GLY A 403 -11.64 13.47 -0.78
CA GLY A 403 -12.39 13.08 -1.96
C GLY A 403 -13.90 13.08 -1.75
N ALA A 404 -14.59 11.99 -2.08
CA ALA A 404 -16.03 11.84 -1.86
C ALA A 404 -16.33 11.47 -0.40
N HIS A 405 -17.41 12.04 0.15
CA HIS A 405 -17.87 11.69 1.50
C HIS A 405 -18.44 10.27 1.57
N ASP A 406 -18.44 9.68 2.77
CA ASP A 406 -18.84 8.28 3.01
C ASP A 406 -20.23 7.96 2.47
N HIS A 407 -21.24 8.83 2.64
CA HIS A 407 -22.58 8.59 2.10
C HIS A 407 -22.59 8.40 0.58
N VAL A 408 -21.74 9.13 -0.16
CA VAL A 408 -21.61 9.00 -1.63
C VAL A 408 -21.04 7.63 -1.97
N VAL A 409 -20.02 7.18 -1.23
CA VAL A 409 -19.36 5.89 -1.45
C VAL A 409 -20.30 4.73 -1.13
N PHE A 410 -21.03 4.81 -0.01
CA PHE A 410 -22.04 3.81 0.36
C PHE A 410 -23.20 3.75 -0.64
N ASN A 411 -23.69 4.90 -1.12
CA ASN A 411 -24.72 4.93 -2.15
C ASN A 411 -24.24 4.30 -3.45
N ARG A 412 -23.00 4.57 -3.87
CA ARG A 412 -22.41 3.93 -5.06
C ARG A 412 -22.34 2.41 -4.91
N LEU A 413 -21.90 1.90 -3.76
CA LEU A 413 -21.91 0.45 -3.50
C LEU A 413 -23.32 -0.12 -3.56
N LEU A 414 -24.30 0.55 -2.95
CA LEU A 414 -25.69 0.10 -2.93
C LEU A 414 -26.31 0.09 -4.33
N ASP A 415 -26.05 1.13 -5.12
CA ASP A 415 -26.54 1.23 -6.50
C ASP A 415 -25.93 0.17 -7.40
N ASP A 416 -24.63 -0.07 -7.31
CA ASP A 416 -23.94 -1.13 -8.03
C ASP A 416 -24.51 -2.51 -7.66
N LEU A 417 -24.85 -2.75 -6.40
CA LEU A 417 -25.49 -3.99 -5.95
C LEU A 417 -26.96 -4.14 -6.43
N LYS A 418 -27.70 -3.04 -6.49
CA LYS A 418 -29.08 -3.03 -6.99
C LYS A 418 -29.19 -3.20 -8.51
N GLN A 419 -28.28 -2.61 -9.26
CA GLN A 419 -28.27 -2.61 -10.73
C GLN A 419 -27.73 -3.92 -11.31
N HIS A 420 -26.77 -4.54 -10.64
CA HIS A 420 -26.09 -5.74 -11.10
C HIS A 420 -26.28 -6.86 -10.07
N THR A 421 -27.41 -7.56 -10.18
CA THR A 421 -27.62 -8.77 -9.35
C THR A 421 -26.50 -9.76 -9.66
N PRO A 422 -25.58 -10.02 -8.72
CA PRO A 422 -24.45 -10.87 -8.99
C PRO A 422 -24.87 -12.31 -9.29
N GLN A 423 -24.38 -12.89 -10.36
CA GLN A 423 -24.59 -14.30 -10.71
C GLN A 423 -23.72 -15.24 -9.87
N LYS A 424 -22.69 -14.69 -9.23
CA LYS A 424 -21.71 -15.37 -8.38
C LYS A 424 -21.68 -14.73 -6.99
N PRO A 425 -21.24 -15.45 -5.97
CA PRO A 425 -20.97 -14.80 -4.69
C PRO A 425 -19.92 -13.70 -4.88
N PHE A 426 -20.00 -12.66 -4.08
CA PHE A 426 -19.11 -11.51 -4.18
C PHE A 426 -18.45 -11.18 -2.85
N MET A 427 -17.29 -10.54 -2.94
CA MET A 427 -16.72 -9.77 -1.84
C MET A 427 -16.60 -8.30 -2.27
N LYS A 428 -17.27 -7.42 -1.54
CA LYS A 428 -17.14 -5.97 -1.70
C LYS A 428 -16.47 -5.41 -0.46
N ILE A 429 -15.44 -4.59 -0.66
CA ILE A 429 -14.73 -3.92 0.42
C ILE A 429 -15.02 -2.43 0.29
N LEU A 430 -15.50 -1.81 1.35
CA LEU A 430 -15.69 -0.36 1.42
C LEU A 430 -14.86 0.20 2.56
N GLN A 431 -14.05 1.22 2.26
CA GLN A 431 -13.32 1.97 3.26
C GLN A 431 -13.89 3.37 3.39
N THR A 432 -14.21 3.79 4.61
CA THR A 432 -14.64 5.15 4.91
C THR A 432 -13.45 6.11 4.99
N SER A 433 -13.71 7.41 4.91
CA SER A 433 -12.67 8.45 5.01
C SER A 433 -13.15 9.72 5.72
N SER A 434 -14.45 9.90 5.94
CA SER A 434 -15.01 11.17 6.41
C SER A 434 -14.72 11.48 7.87
N SER A 435 -14.35 10.47 8.66
CA SER A 435 -13.92 10.62 10.06
C SER A 435 -12.46 11.06 10.21
N HIS A 436 -11.78 11.38 9.11
CA HIS A 436 -10.42 11.94 9.10
C HIS A 436 -10.42 13.48 9.22
N GLU A 437 -9.30 14.05 9.67
CA GLU A 437 -9.11 15.52 9.71
C GLU A 437 -9.29 16.15 8.32
N PRO A 438 -10.00 17.26 8.20
CA PRO A 438 -10.40 18.26 9.21
C PRO A 438 -11.76 18.02 9.90
N PHE A 439 -12.39 16.85 9.78
CA PHE A 439 -13.69 16.49 10.36
C PHE A 439 -14.89 17.28 9.80
N GLU A 440 -14.74 17.80 8.59
CA GLU A 440 -15.81 18.51 7.88
C GLU A 440 -16.71 17.50 7.17
N VAL A 441 -17.96 17.39 7.65
CA VAL A 441 -18.94 16.45 7.12
C VAL A 441 -20.28 17.16 6.89
N PRO A 442 -21.08 16.76 5.89
CA PRO A 442 -22.39 17.36 5.61
C PRO A 442 -23.47 16.85 6.58
N PHE A 443 -23.17 16.90 7.87
CA PHE A 443 -23.99 16.33 8.93
C PHE A 443 -23.72 17.06 10.24
N ARG A 444 -24.78 17.31 11.05
CA ARG A 444 -24.64 17.95 12.34
C ARG A 444 -25.61 17.35 13.35
N ARG A 445 -25.09 16.48 14.19
CA ARG A 445 -25.79 15.87 15.31
C ARG A 445 -25.17 16.20 16.65
N LEU A 446 -23.83 16.28 16.68
CA LEU A 446 -23.05 16.54 17.89
C LEU A 446 -22.28 17.85 17.77
N GLU A 447 -22.06 18.52 18.90
CA GLU A 447 -21.34 19.81 18.94
C GLU A 447 -19.83 19.62 18.69
N ASN A 448 -19.22 18.55 19.24
CA ASN A 448 -17.82 18.24 19.03
C ASN A 448 -17.60 17.78 17.57
N PRO A 449 -16.81 18.50 16.74
CA PRO A 449 -16.65 18.18 15.32
C PRO A 449 -16.09 16.76 15.06
N ARG A 450 -15.20 16.28 15.93
CA ARG A 450 -14.62 14.92 15.82
C ARG A 450 -15.67 13.86 16.07
N LEU A 451 -16.34 13.93 17.21
CA LEU A 451 -17.44 13.01 17.53
C LEU A 451 -18.55 13.07 16.49
N ASN A 452 -18.83 14.27 15.96
CA ASN A 452 -19.82 14.45 14.89
C ASN A 452 -19.40 13.75 13.58
N ALA A 453 -18.11 13.77 13.22
CA ALA A 453 -17.61 13.07 12.04
C ALA A 453 -17.69 11.53 12.20
N PHE A 454 -17.42 11.01 13.39
CA PHE A 454 -17.65 9.58 13.69
C PHE A 454 -19.13 9.22 13.69
N ALA A 455 -19.98 10.07 14.26
CA ALA A 455 -21.43 9.89 14.23
C ALA A 455 -21.98 9.93 12.80
N TYR A 456 -21.36 10.70 11.91
CA TYR A 456 -21.69 10.71 10.49
C TYR A 456 -21.28 9.40 9.79
N ALA A 457 -20.07 8.90 10.00
CA ALA A 457 -19.63 7.63 9.44
C ALA A 457 -20.52 6.47 9.93
N ASP A 458 -20.88 6.44 11.21
CA ASP A 458 -21.84 5.52 11.79
C ASP A 458 -23.22 5.61 11.12
N SER A 459 -23.71 6.84 10.89
CA SER A 459 -24.99 7.07 10.22
C SER A 459 -24.98 6.56 8.77
N CYS A 460 -23.88 6.79 8.02
CA CYS A 460 -23.73 6.29 6.66
C CYS A 460 -23.76 4.74 6.60
N ALA A 461 -23.06 4.08 7.51
CA ALA A 461 -23.09 2.62 7.64
C ALA A 461 -24.49 2.12 8.01
N GLY A 462 -25.18 2.81 8.95
CA GLY A 462 -26.55 2.51 9.35
C GLY A 462 -27.55 2.64 8.20
N ASP A 463 -27.47 3.73 7.43
CA ASP A 463 -28.33 3.96 6.27
C ASP A 463 -28.11 2.91 5.18
N PHE A 464 -26.87 2.57 4.91
CA PHE A 464 -26.53 1.50 3.98
C PHE A 464 -27.15 0.16 4.42
N VAL A 465 -26.95 -0.25 5.65
CA VAL A 465 -27.49 -1.52 6.18
C VAL A 465 -29.01 -1.55 6.12
N ARG A 466 -29.69 -0.46 6.51
CA ARG A 466 -31.17 -0.37 6.42
C ARG A 466 -31.67 -0.57 4.98
N GLN A 467 -31.08 0.13 4.02
CA GLN A 467 -31.48 0.01 2.62
C GLN A 467 -31.08 -1.34 2.01
N PHE A 468 -29.94 -1.90 2.41
CA PHE A 468 -29.48 -3.19 1.92
C PHE A 468 -30.34 -4.34 2.46
N LYS A 469 -30.90 -4.23 3.68
CA LYS A 469 -31.88 -5.18 4.23
C LYS A 469 -33.11 -5.37 3.35
N GLU A 470 -33.50 -4.36 2.58
CA GLU A 470 -34.63 -4.41 1.65
C GLU A 470 -34.31 -5.15 0.34
N THR A 471 -33.05 -5.52 0.12
CA THR A 471 -32.62 -6.23 -1.11
C THR A 471 -32.66 -7.75 -0.92
N PRO A 472 -32.91 -8.53 -1.99
CA PRO A 472 -32.83 -9.99 -1.92
C PRO A 472 -31.45 -10.53 -1.51
N LEU A 473 -30.40 -9.74 -1.73
CA LEU A 473 -29.01 -10.10 -1.42
C LEU A 473 -28.75 -10.21 0.07
N TRP A 474 -29.48 -9.45 0.90
CA TRP A 474 -29.33 -9.45 2.36
C TRP A 474 -29.32 -10.84 2.96
N LYS A 475 -30.28 -11.68 2.54
CA LYS A 475 -30.49 -13.02 3.13
C LYS A 475 -29.24 -13.91 3.09
N ASN A 476 -28.42 -13.75 2.05
CA ASN A 476 -27.19 -14.55 1.85
C ASN A 476 -25.93 -13.70 1.97
N THR A 477 -25.94 -12.66 2.79
CA THR A 477 -24.77 -11.77 2.94
C THR A 477 -24.33 -11.69 4.39
N VAL A 478 -23.02 -11.69 4.59
CA VAL A 478 -22.32 -11.32 5.82
C VAL A 478 -21.67 -9.96 5.62
N ILE A 479 -21.90 -9.03 6.51
CA ILE A 479 -21.22 -7.73 6.58
C ILE A 479 -20.26 -7.79 7.76
N VAL A 480 -18.98 -7.58 7.50
CA VAL A 480 -17.91 -7.47 8.50
C VAL A 480 -17.57 -6.01 8.68
N LEU A 481 -17.74 -5.47 9.89
CA LEU A 481 -17.36 -4.10 10.21
C LEU A 481 -16.15 -4.11 11.14
N VAL A 482 -15.11 -3.42 10.75
CA VAL A 482 -13.85 -3.33 11.50
C VAL A 482 -13.16 -2.00 11.25
N PRO A 483 -12.68 -1.29 12.29
CA PRO A 483 -11.82 -0.13 12.13
C PRO A 483 -10.43 -0.51 11.62
N ASP A 484 -9.78 0.43 10.92
CA ASP A 484 -8.36 0.30 10.56
C ASP A 484 -7.42 0.61 11.73
N HIS A 485 -7.73 1.60 12.56
CA HIS A 485 -7.03 1.98 13.80
C HIS A 485 -7.87 2.96 14.63
N LEU A 486 -7.41 3.30 15.85
CA LEU A 486 -7.91 4.46 16.57
C LEU A 486 -7.23 5.73 16.05
N GLY A 487 -8.00 6.74 15.70
CA GLY A 487 -7.52 8.02 15.20
C GLY A 487 -7.65 9.18 16.21
N ALA A 488 -8.47 10.14 15.89
CA ALA A 488 -8.52 11.46 16.50
C ALA A 488 -9.25 11.55 17.86
N TYR A 489 -9.82 10.47 18.38
CA TYR A 489 -10.56 10.48 19.64
C TYR A 489 -10.36 9.19 20.44
N PRO A 490 -10.08 9.26 21.75
CA PRO A 490 -9.73 10.47 22.53
C PRO A 490 -8.41 11.08 22.10
N GLN A 491 -8.26 12.42 22.21
CA GLN A 491 -7.05 13.12 21.79
C GLN A 491 -5.82 12.80 22.65
N ASP A 492 -6.05 12.67 23.98
CA ASP A 492 -4.99 12.58 24.97
C ASP A 492 -4.67 11.11 25.36
N ILE A 493 -5.15 10.13 24.59
CA ILE A 493 -4.83 8.73 24.85
C ILE A 493 -3.35 8.48 24.53
N ASP A 494 -2.62 7.91 25.48
CA ASP A 494 -1.21 7.57 25.28
C ASP A 494 -1.08 6.48 24.20
N ASN A 495 -0.10 6.67 23.32
CA ASN A 495 0.19 5.75 22.22
C ASN A 495 0.73 4.39 22.67
N LEU A 496 1.26 4.30 23.88
CA LEU A 496 1.84 3.09 24.45
C LEU A 496 0.92 2.42 25.49
N THR A 497 -0.39 2.65 25.40
CA THR A 497 -1.39 1.94 26.22
C THR A 497 -2.15 0.91 25.37
N VAL A 498 -2.46 -0.23 25.96
CA VAL A 498 -3.27 -1.29 25.33
C VAL A 498 -4.65 -0.77 24.91
N ASP A 499 -5.26 0.04 25.75
CA ASP A 499 -6.60 0.59 25.55
C ASP A 499 -6.77 1.44 24.28
N ARG A 500 -5.66 2.04 23.78
CA ARG A 500 -5.62 2.75 22.49
C ARG A 500 -5.94 1.82 21.30
N TYR A 501 -5.57 0.57 21.39
CA TYR A 501 -5.68 -0.38 20.27
C TYR A 501 -6.97 -1.19 20.29
N ARG A 502 -7.80 -1.04 21.34
CA ARG A 502 -9.07 -1.74 21.41
C ARG A 502 -10.07 -1.18 20.41
N ILE A 503 -10.55 -2.04 19.50
CA ILE A 503 -11.49 -1.72 18.43
C ILE A 503 -12.63 -2.75 18.39
N PRO A 504 -13.81 -2.43 17.82
CA PRO A 504 -14.84 -3.44 17.55
C PRO A 504 -14.48 -4.32 16.35
N LEU A 505 -14.92 -5.56 16.38
CA LEU A 505 -15.13 -6.41 15.20
C LEU A 505 -16.57 -6.92 15.27
N ILE A 506 -17.36 -6.66 14.23
CA ILE A 506 -18.79 -7.00 14.22
C ILE A 506 -19.12 -7.75 12.93
N PHE A 507 -19.86 -8.86 13.06
CA PHE A 507 -20.46 -9.57 11.92
C PHE A 507 -21.97 -9.46 12.00
N ILE A 508 -22.60 -8.90 10.96
CA ILE A 508 -24.06 -8.81 10.79
C ILE A 508 -24.46 -9.30 9.40
N GLY A 509 -25.73 -9.45 9.18
CA GLY A 509 -26.28 -9.83 7.87
C GLY A 509 -27.25 -10.99 7.97
N GLY A 510 -28.01 -11.22 6.92
CA GLY A 510 -29.01 -12.29 6.89
C GLY A 510 -28.39 -13.70 6.89
N ALA A 511 -27.11 -13.82 6.62
CA ALA A 511 -26.39 -15.08 6.72
C ALA A 511 -25.71 -15.30 8.10
N VAL A 512 -25.82 -14.37 9.04
CA VAL A 512 -25.39 -14.57 10.44
C VAL A 512 -26.49 -15.31 11.19
N LYS A 513 -26.13 -16.39 11.91
CA LYS A 513 -27.12 -17.28 12.56
C LYS A 513 -27.89 -16.62 13.70
N GLU A 514 -27.14 -16.05 14.64
CA GLU A 514 -27.69 -15.48 15.87
C GLU A 514 -26.75 -14.44 16.47
N PRO A 515 -27.27 -13.49 17.24
CA PRO A 515 -26.46 -12.56 18.00
C PRO A 515 -25.56 -13.31 18.99
N ARG A 516 -24.28 -12.91 19.10
CA ARG A 516 -23.35 -13.50 20.05
C ARG A 516 -22.25 -12.50 20.44
N GLN A 517 -21.87 -12.48 21.69
CA GLN A 517 -20.67 -11.82 22.17
C GLN A 517 -19.53 -12.84 22.31
N ILE A 518 -18.37 -12.51 21.75
CA ILE A 518 -17.18 -13.37 21.76
C ILE A 518 -16.08 -12.63 22.51
N GLY A 519 -15.68 -13.17 23.66
CA GLY A 519 -14.66 -12.60 24.53
C GLY A 519 -13.22 -13.03 24.21
N THR A 520 -13.02 -13.74 23.11
CA THR A 520 -11.70 -14.21 22.68
C THR A 520 -10.80 -13.04 22.30
N TYR A 521 -9.56 -13.04 22.79
CA TYR A 521 -8.56 -12.05 22.44
C TYR A 521 -8.05 -12.29 21.02
N GLY A 522 -8.02 -11.24 20.22
CA GLY A 522 -7.53 -11.28 18.85
C GLY A 522 -7.21 -9.90 18.31
N SER A 523 -6.60 -9.82 17.15
CA SER A 523 -6.32 -8.57 16.46
C SER A 523 -6.67 -8.67 14.96
N GLN A 524 -6.60 -7.56 14.26
CA GLN A 524 -6.99 -7.45 12.84
C GLN A 524 -6.41 -8.56 11.95
N ILE A 525 -5.19 -9.03 12.25
CA ILE A 525 -4.54 -10.13 11.53
C ILE A 525 -5.35 -11.44 11.59
N ASP A 526 -6.15 -11.64 12.63
CA ASP A 526 -6.90 -12.85 12.90
C ASP A 526 -8.22 -12.96 12.14
N ILE A 527 -8.62 -11.85 11.48
CA ILE A 527 -9.80 -11.85 10.60
C ILE A 527 -9.64 -12.85 9.47
N ALA A 528 -8.43 -12.97 8.91
CA ALA A 528 -8.20 -13.83 7.75
C ALA A 528 -8.49 -15.30 8.07
N ALA A 529 -7.84 -15.88 9.07
CA ALA A 529 -8.06 -17.27 9.46
C ALA A 529 -9.49 -17.50 9.99
N THR A 530 -10.04 -16.54 10.74
CA THR A 530 -11.40 -16.65 11.31
C THR A 530 -12.46 -16.62 10.20
N LEU A 531 -12.40 -15.65 9.30
CA LEU A 531 -13.39 -15.52 8.22
C LEU A 531 -13.28 -16.67 7.22
N LEU A 532 -12.06 -16.99 6.75
CA LEU A 532 -11.86 -18.09 5.80
C LEU A 532 -12.24 -19.44 6.41
N GLY A 533 -11.94 -19.66 7.70
CA GLY A 533 -12.39 -20.86 8.43
C GLY A 533 -13.91 -20.99 8.49
N GLN A 534 -14.64 -19.88 8.68
CA GLN A 534 -16.11 -19.87 8.64
C GLN A 534 -16.68 -20.13 7.23
N LEU A 535 -15.90 -19.85 6.19
CA LEU A 535 -16.24 -20.10 4.79
C LEU A 535 -15.77 -21.49 4.30
N GLY A 536 -15.19 -22.31 5.17
CA GLY A 536 -14.63 -23.61 4.80
C GLY A 536 -13.44 -23.53 3.83
N LEU A 537 -12.71 -22.41 3.82
CA LEU A 537 -11.59 -22.16 2.92
C LEU A 537 -10.23 -22.33 3.64
N PRO A 538 -9.20 -22.84 2.93
CA PRO A 538 -7.85 -22.95 3.46
C PRO A 538 -7.29 -21.58 3.88
N HIS A 539 -6.56 -21.56 4.99
CA HIS A 539 -5.95 -20.35 5.53
C HIS A 539 -4.54 -20.55 6.13
N GLU A 540 -3.94 -21.69 5.88
CA GLU A 540 -2.60 -22.06 6.39
C GLU A 540 -1.50 -21.14 5.85
N GLU A 541 -1.70 -20.51 4.71
CA GLU A 541 -0.77 -19.54 4.13
C GLU A 541 -0.68 -18.22 4.93
N PHE A 542 -1.66 -17.95 5.79
CA PHE A 542 -1.71 -16.78 6.68
C PHE A 542 -0.98 -17.06 7.99
N ILE A 543 0.32 -17.28 7.93
CA ILE A 543 1.16 -17.82 9.01
C ILE A 543 1.14 -17.04 10.34
N PHE A 544 0.69 -15.78 10.33
CA PHE A 544 0.53 -14.92 11.51
C PHE A 544 -0.91 -14.84 12.00
N SER A 545 -1.88 -15.23 11.17
CA SER A 545 -3.30 -15.22 11.50
C SER A 545 -3.69 -16.52 12.20
N LYS A 546 -4.62 -16.43 13.13
CA LYS A 546 -5.19 -17.57 13.84
C LYS A 546 -6.70 -17.47 13.90
N ASN A 547 -7.38 -18.62 13.86
CA ASN A 547 -8.83 -18.67 13.96
C ASN A 547 -9.25 -18.40 15.40
N MET A 548 -9.86 -17.25 15.67
CA MET A 548 -10.32 -16.84 17.01
C MET A 548 -11.42 -17.74 17.57
N LEU A 549 -12.05 -18.56 16.73
CA LEU A 549 -13.11 -19.50 17.15
C LEU A 549 -12.60 -20.91 17.39
N ASN A 550 -11.33 -21.18 17.08
CA ASN A 550 -10.71 -22.48 17.34
C ASN A 550 -10.20 -22.53 18.78
N PRO A 551 -10.79 -23.37 19.65
CA PRO A 551 -10.41 -23.45 21.07
C PRO A 551 -8.98 -23.91 21.30
N ASN A 552 -8.35 -24.56 20.31
CA ASN A 552 -6.98 -25.06 20.42
C ASN A 552 -5.93 -24.01 20.01
N SER A 553 -6.34 -22.94 19.33
CA SER A 553 -5.43 -21.89 18.92
C SER A 553 -5.12 -20.93 20.07
N PRO A 554 -3.93 -20.34 20.10
CA PRO A 554 -3.60 -19.32 21.10
C PRO A 554 -4.43 -18.05 20.84
N HIS A 555 -4.95 -17.46 21.92
CA HIS A 555 -5.79 -16.27 21.85
C HIS A 555 -5.07 -15.07 22.45
N PHE A 556 -4.57 -14.20 21.59
CA PHE A 556 -3.88 -12.97 21.99
C PHE A 556 -4.15 -11.84 20.99
N GLY A 557 -4.13 -10.60 21.47
CA GLY A 557 -3.99 -9.41 20.65
C GLY A 557 -2.52 -9.03 20.49
N PHE A 558 -2.18 -8.39 19.37
CA PHE A 558 -0.83 -7.87 19.10
C PHE A 558 -0.93 -6.54 18.37
N PHE A 559 -0.12 -5.56 18.79
CA PHE A 559 -0.01 -4.29 18.09
C PHE A 559 1.43 -3.80 17.99
N THR A 560 1.67 -2.88 17.05
CA THR A 560 2.93 -2.16 16.91
C THR A 560 2.72 -0.65 16.89
N PHE A 561 3.69 0.08 17.43
CA PHE A 561 3.83 1.52 17.34
C PHE A 561 5.30 1.84 16.98
N PRO A 562 5.68 3.05 16.53
CA PRO A 562 7.08 3.37 16.29
C PRO A 562 8.00 2.96 17.44
N ASN A 563 8.92 2.04 17.13
CA ASN A 563 9.86 1.45 18.08
C ASN A 563 9.23 0.76 19.31
N ALA A 564 7.97 0.31 19.22
CA ALA A 564 7.30 -0.38 20.31
C ALA A 564 6.33 -1.45 19.81
N PHE A 565 5.98 -2.37 20.68
CA PHE A 565 4.93 -3.37 20.45
C PHE A 565 4.23 -3.73 21.77
N GLY A 566 3.03 -4.30 21.65
CA GLY A 566 2.31 -4.88 22.77
C GLY A 566 1.69 -6.23 22.43
N MET A 567 1.54 -7.08 23.44
CA MET A 567 0.82 -8.35 23.36
C MET A 567 -0.12 -8.47 24.56
N MET A 568 -1.34 -8.90 24.29
CA MET A 568 -2.41 -8.97 25.27
C MET A 568 -3.05 -10.35 25.26
N THR A 569 -3.14 -10.95 26.44
CA THR A 569 -3.95 -12.14 26.76
C THR A 569 -4.82 -11.82 27.98
N PRO A 570 -5.78 -12.70 28.35
CA PRO A 570 -6.56 -12.50 29.58
C PRO A 570 -5.70 -12.42 30.86
N GLU A 571 -4.53 -13.08 30.85
CA GLU A 571 -3.66 -13.22 32.00
C GLU A 571 -2.55 -12.17 32.07
N ASN A 572 -2.16 -11.60 30.91
CA ASN A 572 -1.04 -10.65 30.86
C ASN A 572 -1.15 -9.67 29.69
N GLU A 573 -1.00 -8.40 29.97
CA GLU A 573 -0.85 -7.33 28.98
C GLU A 573 0.52 -6.69 29.12
N VAL A 574 1.34 -6.75 28.06
CA VAL A 574 2.69 -6.18 28.05
C VAL A 574 2.88 -5.20 26.91
N VAL A 575 3.51 -4.07 27.21
CA VAL A 575 4.00 -3.10 26.21
C VAL A 575 5.50 -2.91 26.39
N PHE A 576 6.24 -3.00 25.28
CA PHE A 576 7.69 -2.94 25.27
C PHE A 576 8.17 -1.88 24.26
N ASN A 577 9.12 -1.06 24.70
CA ASN A 577 9.80 -0.07 23.85
C ASN A 577 11.14 -0.63 23.40
N CYS A 578 11.30 -0.79 22.08
CA CYS A 578 12.50 -1.38 21.46
C CYS A 578 13.69 -0.43 21.45
N GLU A 579 13.47 0.89 21.46
CA GLU A 579 14.53 1.89 21.43
C GLU A 579 15.22 2.00 22.79
N SER A 580 14.44 2.12 23.87
CA SER A 580 14.96 2.12 25.22
C SER A 580 15.27 0.71 25.76
N ASN A 581 14.89 -0.33 25.04
CA ASN A 581 14.96 -1.73 25.44
C ASN A 581 14.36 -1.99 26.84
N SER A 582 13.20 -1.41 27.09
CA SER A 582 12.54 -1.44 28.39
C SER A 582 11.05 -1.76 28.32
N ILE A 583 10.52 -2.35 29.36
CA ILE A 583 9.08 -2.57 29.56
C ILE A 583 8.44 -1.21 29.89
N VAL A 584 7.40 -0.85 29.15
CA VAL A 584 6.57 0.33 29.40
C VAL A 584 5.49 0.00 30.42
N SER A 585 4.78 -1.13 30.22
CA SER A 585 3.80 -1.67 31.14
C SER A 585 3.79 -3.19 31.08
N ASP A 586 3.47 -3.81 32.20
CA ASP A 586 3.35 -5.27 32.35
C ASP A 586 2.31 -5.53 33.43
N GLU A 587 1.08 -5.81 32.98
CA GLU A 587 -0.09 -5.92 33.85
C GLU A 587 -0.75 -7.29 33.75
N GLY A 588 -1.54 -7.65 34.74
CA GLY A 588 -2.26 -8.93 34.81
C GLY A 588 -1.76 -9.87 35.91
N THR A 589 -2.28 -11.08 35.91
CA THR A 589 -1.99 -12.12 36.90
C THR A 589 -0.67 -12.86 36.62
N HIS A 590 -0.26 -12.95 35.34
CA HIS A 590 0.95 -13.65 34.88
C HIS A 590 1.94 -12.67 34.25
N LYS A 591 2.38 -11.68 35.02
CA LYS A 591 3.37 -10.68 34.54
C LYS A 591 4.63 -11.33 33.99
N GLY A 592 5.12 -10.82 32.87
CA GLY A 592 6.31 -11.29 32.18
C GLY A 592 6.09 -12.46 31.22
N GLU A 593 4.91 -13.10 31.20
CA GLU A 593 4.67 -14.27 30.35
C GLU A 593 4.65 -13.92 28.85
N ASN A 594 4.02 -12.81 28.49
CA ASN A 594 3.85 -12.42 27.09
C ASN A 594 5.11 -11.80 26.47
N LEU A 595 6.03 -11.23 27.25
CA LEU A 595 7.17 -10.50 26.70
C LEU A 595 8.08 -11.34 25.78
N PRO A 596 8.55 -12.54 26.18
CA PRO A 596 9.38 -13.37 25.30
C PRO A 596 8.60 -13.82 24.05
N LYS A 597 7.32 -14.15 24.18
CA LYS A 597 6.44 -14.52 23.07
C LYS A 597 6.27 -13.36 22.07
N ALA A 598 6.03 -12.14 22.55
CA ALA A 598 5.88 -10.94 21.73
C ALA A 598 7.18 -10.55 21.02
N LYS A 599 8.33 -10.67 21.69
CA LYS A 599 9.67 -10.51 21.09
C LYS A 599 9.90 -11.51 19.96
N ALA A 600 9.61 -12.80 20.20
CA ALA A 600 9.71 -13.83 19.19
C ALA A 600 8.79 -13.56 17.99
N TYR A 601 7.55 -13.14 18.24
CA TYR A 601 6.57 -12.81 17.21
C TYR A 601 7.05 -11.67 16.30
N LEU A 602 7.55 -10.58 16.87
CA LEU A 602 8.10 -9.47 16.11
C LEU A 602 9.38 -9.86 15.35
N GLN A 603 10.27 -10.64 15.97
CA GLN A 603 11.48 -11.15 15.30
C GLN A 603 11.12 -12.02 14.09
N LYS A 604 10.14 -12.91 14.22
CA LYS A 604 9.66 -13.76 13.10
C LYS A 604 8.97 -12.97 12.00
N LEU A 605 8.25 -11.89 12.33
CA LEU A 605 7.72 -10.96 11.34
C LEU A 605 8.85 -10.35 10.49
N TYR A 606 9.94 -9.94 11.12
CA TYR A 606 11.08 -9.34 10.39
C TYR A 606 11.91 -10.38 9.63
N ASP A 607 11.98 -11.62 10.10
CA ASP A 607 12.53 -12.76 9.34
C ASP A 607 11.75 -13.01 8.05
N ASP A 608 10.42 -13.01 8.12
CA ASP A 608 9.54 -13.18 6.96
C ASP A 608 9.63 -11.96 6.01
N LEU A 609 9.58 -10.75 6.56
CA LEU A 609 9.69 -9.52 5.80
C LEU A 609 11.04 -9.41 5.05
N ALA A 610 12.13 -9.88 5.63
CA ALA A 610 13.45 -9.90 4.99
C ALA A 610 13.48 -10.89 3.80
N LYS A 611 12.83 -12.05 3.93
CA LYS A 611 12.80 -13.10 2.90
C LYS A 611 11.90 -12.75 1.69
N ARG A 612 10.84 -11.95 1.89
CA ARG A 612 9.98 -11.47 0.81
C ARG A 612 10.76 -10.46 -0.07
#